data_21026e4a80a825c5d0e7ab20c39e9337
#
_entry.id   21026e4a80a825c5d0e7ab20c39e9337
#
_cell.length_a   1.000
_cell.length_b   1.000
_cell.length_c   1.000
_cell.angle_alpha   90.00
_cell.angle_beta   90.00
_cell.angle_gamma   90.00
#
_symmetry.space_group_name_H-M   'P 1'
#
loop_
_entity.id
_entity.type
_entity.pdbx_description
1 polymer ?
#
loop_
_entity_poly.entity_id
_entity_poly.type
_entity_poly.pdbx_seq_one_letter_code
_entity_poly.pdbx_strand_id
1 'polypeptide(L)'
;MKKIIVLFCLLPLCFQGLAQQYLLDKFKLSIAVVKRGMPIQEYFNYNCITQSMEFLSEGDVMRLTPINQIDTLYLGVHKMIPYGTRFLDVVYRSTDFSLLIDYKRKIINEGKVGALGIKTQGTVQNVDLSAIGGQRREDWKKGVDIWEYKEENLYWLVHKNKIKKFNNLKSLYKILPEKKVEIEMYVKEHHTDFANHHEVLELLKSCLR
;
A
#
# COMPACT_ATOMS: atom_id res chain seq x y z
N MET A 1 -7.24 -26.53 52.34
CA MET A 1 -7.29 -26.83 50.88
C MET A 1 -7.01 -25.52 50.13
N LYS A 2 -5.77 -25.36 49.63
CA LYS A 2 -5.37 -24.15 48.85
C LYS A 2 -5.70 -24.36 47.37
N LYS A 3 -6.60 -23.55 46.84
CA LYS A 3 -6.92 -23.57 45.39
C LYS A 3 -5.81 -22.82 44.62
N ILE A 4 -5.03 -23.56 43.83
CA ILE A 4 -4.05 -23.00 42.92
C ILE A 4 -4.84 -22.54 41.68
N ILE A 5 -4.94 -21.22 41.49
CA ILE A 5 -5.44 -20.63 40.27
C ILE A 5 -4.27 -20.56 39.31
N VAL A 6 -4.25 -21.47 38.30
CA VAL A 6 -3.32 -21.42 37.19
C VAL A 6 -3.86 -20.38 36.21
N LEU A 7 -3.27 -19.18 36.29
CA LEU A 7 -3.52 -18.11 35.33
C LEU A 7 -2.80 -18.49 34.00
N PHE A 8 -3.55 -19.03 33.05
CA PHE A 8 -3.06 -19.32 31.70
C PHE A 8 -2.99 -18.01 30.93
N CYS A 9 -1.82 -17.32 30.99
CA CYS A 9 -1.52 -16.21 30.10
C CYS A 9 -1.41 -16.75 28.66
N LEU A 10 -2.50 -16.67 27.91
CA LEU A 10 -2.50 -16.78 26.46
C LEU A 10 -1.74 -15.56 25.91
N LEU A 11 -0.46 -15.73 25.65
CA LEU A 11 0.32 -14.80 24.84
C LEU A 11 -0.25 -14.85 23.40
N PRO A 12 -0.81 -13.75 22.91
CA PRO A 12 -1.12 -13.67 21.48
C PRO A 12 0.20 -13.70 20.72
N LEU A 13 0.49 -14.79 20.05
CA LEU A 13 1.55 -14.87 19.07
C LEU A 13 1.24 -13.84 17.98
N CYS A 14 1.94 -12.71 18.04
CA CYS A 14 1.88 -11.66 17.04
C CYS A 14 2.44 -12.18 15.71
N PHE A 15 1.58 -12.70 14.87
CA PHE A 15 1.83 -12.87 13.43
C PHE A 15 1.75 -11.50 12.72
N GLN A 16 2.61 -10.55 13.09
CA GLN A 16 2.59 -9.20 12.52
C GLN A 16 3.37 -9.05 11.20
N GLY A 17 4.15 -10.05 10.80
CA GLY A 17 5.07 -9.89 9.66
C GLY A 17 4.44 -9.99 8.27
N LEU A 18 3.31 -10.67 8.10
CA LEU A 18 2.71 -10.89 6.77
C LEU A 18 1.67 -9.84 6.37
N ALA A 19 1.07 -9.13 7.33
CA ALA A 19 0.03 -8.14 7.06
C ALA A 19 0.58 -6.87 6.37
N GLN A 20 1.85 -6.53 6.59
CA GLN A 20 2.42 -5.27 6.11
C GLN A 20 2.69 -5.21 4.59
N GLN A 21 2.72 -6.34 3.89
CA GLN A 21 2.88 -6.34 2.42
C GLN A 21 1.56 -6.06 1.69
N TYR A 22 0.43 -6.28 2.34
CA TYR A 22 -0.89 -6.13 1.75
C TYR A 22 -1.56 -4.81 2.13
N LEU A 23 -2.46 -4.33 1.26
CA LEU A 23 -3.26 -3.12 1.49
C LEU A 23 -4.23 -3.30 2.66
N LEU A 24 -4.84 -4.49 2.77
CA LEU A 24 -5.74 -4.85 3.87
C LEU A 24 -5.07 -5.86 4.80
N ASP A 25 -5.45 -5.85 6.07
CA ASP A 25 -4.92 -6.79 7.08
C ASP A 25 -5.18 -8.26 6.73
N LYS A 26 -6.25 -8.53 5.97
CA LYS A 26 -6.63 -9.87 5.51
C LYS A 26 -7.30 -9.82 4.15
N PHE A 27 -7.30 -10.95 3.46
CA PHE A 27 -8.08 -11.13 2.23
C PHE A 27 -9.56 -10.92 2.54
N LYS A 28 -10.25 -10.12 1.72
CA LYS A 28 -11.67 -9.81 1.85
C LYS A 28 -12.47 -10.33 0.67
N LEU A 29 -13.64 -10.88 0.96
CA LEU A 29 -14.61 -11.21 -0.07
C LEU A 29 -14.97 -9.95 -0.84
N SER A 30 -14.71 -9.97 -2.13
CA SER A 30 -14.70 -8.79 -3.00
C SER A 30 -15.18 -9.16 -4.40
N ILE A 31 -15.53 -8.17 -5.19
CA ILE A 31 -16.11 -8.37 -6.53
C ILE A 31 -15.21 -7.75 -7.58
N ALA A 32 -14.76 -8.56 -8.52
CA ALA A 32 -14.10 -8.10 -9.74
C ALA A 32 -15.12 -8.10 -10.90
N VAL A 33 -15.41 -6.90 -11.40
CA VAL A 33 -16.26 -6.71 -12.57
C VAL A 33 -15.41 -6.95 -13.82
N VAL A 34 -15.80 -7.90 -14.62
CA VAL A 34 -15.11 -8.28 -15.87
C VAL A 34 -15.75 -7.53 -17.02
N LYS A 35 -14.94 -7.04 -17.97
CA LYS A 35 -15.42 -6.29 -19.16
C LYS A 35 -16.38 -7.09 -20.03
N ARG A 36 -16.16 -8.40 -20.09
CA ARG A 36 -17.03 -9.35 -20.81
C ARG A 36 -17.13 -10.63 -20.00
N GLY A 37 -18.31 -10.95 -19.50
CA GLY A 37 -18.54 -12.13 -18.68
C GLY A 37 -19.23 -11.80 -17.36
N MET A 38 -19.31 -12.79 -16.49
CA MET A 38 -19.91 -12.64 -15.17
C MET A 38 -18.88 -12.06 -14.19
N PRO A 39 -19.31 -11.26 -13.21
CA PRO A 39 -18.43 -10.81 -12.14
C PRO A 39 -17.81 -12.00 -11.39
N ILE A 40 -16.56 -11.84 -10.98
CA ILE A 40 -15.85 -12.82 -10.16
C ILE A 40 -15.96 -12.39 -8.71
N GLN A 41 -16.39 -13.28 -7.84
CA GLN A 41 -16.48 -13.03 -6.40
C GLN A 41 -15.53 -13.98 -5.69
N GLU A 42 -14.45 -13.41 -5.10
CA GLU A 42 -13.40 -14.14 -4.41
C GLU A 42 -12.83 -13.33 -3.25
N TYR A 43 -11.98 -13.95 -2.44
CA TYR A 43 -11.25 -13.29 -1.38
C TYR A 43 -10.01 -12.64 -1.95
N PHE A 44 -10.05 -11.32 -2.17
CA PHE A 44 -8.95 -10.53 -2.73
C PHE A 44 -8.18 -9.75 -1.68
N ASN A 45 -6.93 -9.45 -1.99
CA ASN A 45 -6.11 -8.41 -1.38
C ASN A 45 -5.12 -7.85 -2.39
N TYR A 46 -4.65 -6.62 -2.18
CA TYR A 46 -3.66 -5.99 -3.04
C TYR A 46 -2.29 -6.05 -2.38
N ASN A 47 -1.33 -6.69 -3.05
CA ASN A 47 0.06 -6.75 -2.59
C ASN A 47 0.79 -5.46 -3.00
N CYS A 48 1.10 -4.59 -2.03
CA CYS A 48 1.72 -3.29 -2.26
C CYS A 48 3.21 -3.37 -2.64
N ILE A 49 3.86 -4.52 -2.42
CA ILE A 49 5.27 -4.73 -2.78
C ILE A 49 5.36 -5.12 -4.26
N THR A 50 4.63 -6.16 -4.65
CA THR A 50 4.62 -6.66 -6.03
C THR A 50 3.68 -5.86 -6.93
N GLN A 51 2.88 -4.97 -6.34
CA GLN A 51 1.84 -4.17 -7.01
C GLN A 51 0.87 -5.05 -7.80
N SER A 52 0.46 -6.18 -7.24
CA SER A 52 -0.44 -7.15 -7.85
C SER A 52 -1.70 -7.38 -7.03
N MET A 53 -2.82 -7.59 -7.71
CA MET A 53 -4.03 -8.09 -7.10
C MET A 53 -3.89 -9.61 -6.92
N GLU A 54 -4.13 -10.09 -5.71
CA GLU A 54 -4.03 -11.50 -5.35
C GLU A 54 -5.36 -11.98 -4.77
N PHE A 55 -5.65 -13.25 -4.94
CA PHE A 55 -6.87 -13.89 -4.40
C PHE A 55 -6.58 -15.27 -3.85
N LEU A 56 -7.44 -15.74 -2.95
CA LEU A 56 -7.34 -17.08 -2.37
C LEU A 56 -8.12 -18.06 -3.24
N SER A 57 -7.46 -19.14 -3.65
CA SER A 57 -8.09 -20.26 -4.35
C SER A 57 -7.60 -21.56 -3.73
N GLU A 58 -8.52 -22.36 -3.21
CA GLU A 58 -8.24 -23.68 -2.59
C GLU A 58 -7.16 -23.66 -1.49
N GLY A 59 -6.99 -22.49 -0.83
CA GLY A 59 -5.98 -22.29 0.22
C GLY A 59 -4.67 -21.67 -0.26
N ASP A 60 -4.45 -21.54 -1.55
CA ASP A 60 -3.28 -20.91 -2.16
C ASP A 60 -3.53 -19.46 -2.54
N VAL A 61 -2.47 -18.65 -2.51
CA VAL A 61 -2.50 -17.26 -2.96
C VAL A 61 -2.16 -17.23 -4.44
N MET A 62 -3.13 -16.81 -5.25
CA MET A 62 -3.02 -16.71 -6.70
C MET A 62 -3.02 -15.25 -7.15
N ARG A 63 -2.29 -14.93 -8.23
CA ARG A 63 -2.30 -13.60 -8.83
C ARG A 63 -3.43 -13.48 -9.85
N LEU A 64 -4.21 -12.40 -9.76
CA LEU A 64 -5.26 -12.09 -10.73
C LEU A 64 -4.64 -11.71 -12.09
N THR A 65 -4.84 -12.57 -13.07
CA THR A 65 -4.41 -12.37 -14.47
C THR A 65 -5.44 -13.00 -15.42
N PRO A 66 -5.66 -12.44 -16.61
CA PRO A 66 -5.12 -11.19 -17.15
C PRO A 66 -5.89 -9.95 -16.67
N ILE A 67 -5.15 -8.94 -16.21
CA ILE A 67 -5.70 -7.71 -15.61
C ILE A 67 -6.55 -6.90 -16.62
N ASN A 68 -6.19 -6.92 -17.91
CA ASN A 68 -6.87 -6.15 -18.95
C ASN A 68 -8.33 -6.59 -19.21
N GLN A 69 -8.74 -7.76 -18.73
CA GLN A 69 -10.13 -8.22 -18.78
C GLN A 69 -10.98 -7.65 -17.63
N ILE A 70 -10.36 -7.13 -16.58
CA ILE A 70 -11.07 -6.50 -15.47
C ILE A 70 -11.44 -5.07 -15.85
N ASP A 71 -12.65 -4.65 -15.50
CA ASP A 71 -13.10 -3.26 -15.55
C ASP A 71 -12.84 -2.56 -14.24
N THR A 72 -13.36 -3.11 -13.17
CA THR A 72 -13.26 -2.54 -11.81
C THR A 72 -13.22 -3.68 -10.79
N LEU A 73 -12.46 -3.52 -9.72
CA LEU A 73 -12.47 -4.42 -8.58
C LEU A 73 -12.82 -3.64 -7.31
N TYR A 74 -13.85 -4.08 -6.61
CA TYR A 74 -14.29 -3.50 -5.34
C TYR A 74 -13.67 -4.27 -4.18
N LEU A 75 -12.58 -3.73 -3.60
CA LEU A 75 -11.83 -4.34 -2.50
C LEU A 75 -12.16 -3.64 -1.17
N GLY A 76 -13.16 -4.14 -0.47
CA GLY A 76 -13.66 -3.47 0.74
C GLY A 76 -14.22 -2.09 0.40
N VAL A 77 -13.57 -1.02 0.90
CA VAL A 77 -13.94 0.38 0.62
C VAL A 77 -13.24 0.95 -0.63
N HIS A 78 -12.28 0.22 -1.18
CA HIS A 78 -11.46 0.65 -2.31
C HIS A 78 -12.11 0.31 -3.64
N LYS A 79 -12.11 1.28 -4.55
CA LYS A 79 -12.51 1.08 -5.95
C LYS A 79 -11.28 1.02 -6.83
N MET A 80 -10.81 -0.19 -7.10
CA MET A 80 -9.60 -0.44 -7.85
C MET A 80 -9.88 -0.54 -9.35
N ILE A 81 -9.18 0.24 -10.16
CA ILE A 81 -9.25 0.15 -11.63
C ILE A 81 -7.92 -0.33 -12.20
N PRO A 82 -7.94 -1.17 -13.25
CA PRO A 82 -6.71 -1.65 -13.88
C PRO A 82 -5.98 -0.52 -14.60
N TYR A 83 -4.65 -0.49 -14.44
CA TYR A 83 -3.77 0.41 -15.15
C TYR A 83 -2.44 -0.27 -15.50
N GLY A 84 -2.23 -0.60 -16.75
CA GLY A 84 -1.08 -1.38 -17.20
C GLY A 84 -1.07 -2.76 -16.53
N THR A 85 -0.05 -3.04 -15.72
CA THR A 85 0.13 -4.31 -15.00
C THR A 85 -0.32 -4.26 -13.53
N ARG A 86 -0.93 -3.17 -13.09
CA ARG A 86 -1.31 -2.92 -11.70
C ARG A 86 -2.72 -2.35 -11.58
N PHE A 87 -3.17 -2.10 -10.35
CA PHE A 87 -4.43 -1.43 -10.06
C PHE A 87 -4.18 -0.09 -9.39
N LEU A 88 -5.02 0.89 -9.72
CA LEU A 88 -5.08 2.19 -9.05
C LEU A 88 -6.38 2.29 -8.27
N ASP A 89 -6.32 2.79 -7.04
CA ASP A 89 -7.50 3.06 -6.23
C ASP A 89 -8.08 4.44 -6.58
N VAL A 90 -9.35 4.51 -6.90
CA VAL A 90 -10.08 5.75 -7.18
C VAL A 90 -10.57 6.35 -5.86
N VAL A 91 -9.74 7.18 -5.24
CA VAL A 91 -10.04 7.80 -3.93
C VAL A 91 -11.08 8.90 -4.06
N TYR A 92 -11.02 9.67 -5.15
CA TYR A 92 -11.95 10.76 -5.39
C TYR A 92 -12.21 10.94 -6.88
N ARG A 93 -13.47 11.27 -7.21
CA ARG A 93 -13.88 11.61 -8.57
C ARG A 93 -14.95 12.69 -8.57
N SER A 94 -14.67 13.78 -9.27
CA SER A 94 -15.64 14.86 -9.53
C SER A 94 -15.52 15.31 -10.99
N THR A 95 -16.30 16.35 -11.35
CA THR A 95 -16.20 17.03 -12.64
C THR A 95 -14.88 17.76 -12.81
N ASP A 96 -14.32 18.30 -11.73
CA ASP A 96 -13.15 19.17 -11.74
C ASP A 96 -11.85 18.38 -11.76
N PHE A 97 -11.76 17.34 -10.91
CA PHE A 97 -10.61 16.47 -10.88
C PHE A 97 -10.93 15.07 -10.33
N SER A 98 -10.02 14.14 -10.58
CA SER A 98 -10.00 12.83 -9.91
C SER A 98 -8.63 12.58 -9.30
N LEU A 99 -8.64 11.95 -8.12
CA LEU A 99 -7.44 11.50 -7.43
C LEU A 99 -7.44 9.97 -7.35
N LEU A 100 -6.37 9.37 -7.87
CA LEU A 100 -6.13 7.94 -7.77
C LEU A 100 -4.83 7.69 -7.04
N ILE A 101 -4.74 6.54 -6.37
CA ILE A 101 -3.54 6.11 -5.66
C ILE A 101 -3.01 4.82 -6.25
N ASP A 102 -1.72 4.80 -6.50
CA ASP A 102 -0.91 3.62 -6.78
C ASP A 102 -0.20 3.23 -5.49
N TYR A 103 -0.74 2.25 -4.79
CA TYR A 103 -0.17 1.78 -3.53
C TYR A 103 1.13 1.03 -3.79
N LYS A 104 2.19 1.48 -3.15
CA LYS A 104 3.51 0.86 -3.22
C LYS A 104 4.18 0.87 -1.86
N ARG A 105 4.74 -0.25 -1.48
CA ARG A 105 5.60 -0.38 -0.30
C ARG A 105 6.96 -0.90 -0.70
N LYS A 106 7.99 -0.37 -0.05
CA LYS A 106 9.37 -0.84 -0.19
C LYS A 106 9.82 -1.47 1.13
N ILE A 107 10.54 -2.58 1.02
CA ILE A 107 11.17 -3.18 2.17
C ILE A 107 12.54 -2.56 2.35
N ILE A 108 12.82 -2.07 3.55
CA ILE A 108 14.11 -1.51 3.95
C ILE A 108 14.71 -2.43 5.00
N ASN A 109 15.96 -2.86 4.79
CA ASN A 109 16.72 -3.54 5.83
C ASN A 109 17.40 -2.46 6.69
N GLU A 110 16.98 -2.31 7.95
CA GLU A 110 17.58 -1.35 8.88
C GLU A 110 18.86 -1.87 9.55
N GLY A 111 19.38 -3.01 9.13
CA GLY A 111 20.59 -3.61 9.66
C GLY A 111 20.32 -4.66 10.75
N LYS A 112 21.38 -5.12 11.42
CA LYS A 112 21.31 -6.11 12.48
C LYS A 112 21.38 -5.47 13.84
N VAL A 113 20.58 -5.95 14.78
CA VAL A 113 20.75 -5.60 16.20
C VAL A 113 21.92 -6.42 16.75
N GLY A 114 23.01 -5.74 17.10
CA GLY A 114 24.13 -6.35 17.77
C GLY A 114 23.78 -6.80 19.20
N ALA A 115 24.71 -7.55 19.85
CA ALA A 115 24.52 -8.19 21.17
C ALA A 115 24.15 -7.23 22.33
N LEU A 116 24.24 -5.92 22.14
CA LEU A 116 23.89 -4.89 23.12
C LEU A 116 22.70 -4.04 22.70
N GLY A 117 21.88 -4.49 21.73
CA GLY A 117 20.75 -3.71 21.21
C GLY A 117 21.15 -2.50 20.34
N ILE A 118 22.42 -2.33 20.02
CA ILE A 118 22.92 -1.26 19.18
C ILE A 118 22.69 -1.63 17.72
N LYS A 119 21.90 -0.82 16.98
CA LYS A 119 21.71 -0.99 15.55
C LYS A 119 23.03 -0.70 14.82
N THR A 120 23.64 -1.70 14.20
CA THR A 120 24.75 -1.50 13.26
C THR A 120 24.16 -1.19 11.90
N GLN A 121 24.39 0.03 11.40
CA GLN A 121 24.02 0.42 10.03
C GLN A 121 24.89 -0.35 9.05
N GLY A 122 24.42 -1.49 8.59
CA GLY A 122 24.92 -2.13 7.39
C GLY A 122 24.43 -1.36 6.17
N THR A 123 25.23 -1.30 5.13
CA THR A 123 24.91 -0.68 3.84
C THR A 123 23.53 -1.15 3.38
N VAL A 124 22.60 -0.23 3.19
CA VAL A 124 21.23 -0.52 2.73
C VAL A 124 21.32 -1.07 1.31
N GLN A 125 21.31 -2.38 1.17
CA GLN A 125 21.11 -3.01 -0.13
C GLN A 125 19.61 -3.11 -0.39
N ASN A 126 19.18 -2.56 -1.52
CA ASN A 126 17.84 -2.79 -2.05
C ASN A 126 17.74 -4.27 -2.42
N VAL A 127 17.10 -5.07 -1.59
CA VAL A 127 16.86 -6.48 -1.89
C VAL A 127 15.59 -6.55 -2.72
N ASP A 128 15.74 -6.99 -3.97
CA ASP A 128 14.61 -7.37 -4.80
C ASP A 128 14.07 -8.72 -4.31
N LEU A 129 12.96 -8.67 -3.56
CA LEU A 129 12.33 -9.85 -2.97
C LEU A 129 11.50 -10.66 -3.94
N SER A 130 11.38 -10.24 -5.20
CA SER A 130 10.71 -11.04 -6.23
C SER A 130 11.44 -12.38 -6.47
N ALA A 131 12.74 -12.44 -6.12
CA ALA A 131 13.58 -13.62 -6.21
C ALA A 131 13.59 -14.52 -4.95
N ILE A 132 12.96 -14.09 -3.83
CA ILE A 132 13.00 -14.83 -2.55
C ILE A 132 11.68 -15.61 -2.34
N GLY A 133 11.17 -16.20 -3.40
CA GLY A 133 10.12 -17.20 -3.31
C GLY A 133 10.67 -18.49 -2.68
N GLY A 134 10.42 -18.70 -1.42
CA GLY A 134 10.25 -20.05 -0.87
C GLY A 134 11.39 -20.76 -0.15
N GLN A 135 12.60 -20.23 0.04
CA GLN A 135 13.69 -21.06 0.58
C GLN A 135 14.48 -20.57 1.82
N ARG A 136 14.05 -19.57 2.57
CA ARG A 136 14.81 -19.14 3.76
C ARG A 136 14.01 -19.06 5.06
N ARG A 137 13.45 -20.20 5.48
CA ARG A 137 12.91 -20.32 6.85
C ARG A 137 13.97 -20.67 7.92
N GLU A 138 15.18 -21.06 7.58
CA GLU A 138 16.17 -21.58 8.53
C GLU A 138 17.30 -20.61 8.92
N ASP A 139 17.54 -19.54 8.17
CA ASP A 139 18.60 -18.57 8.48
C ASP A 139 18.24 -17.52 9.55
N TRP A 140 17.06 -17.59 10.14
CA TRP A 140 16.55 -16.66 11.16
C TRP A 140 17.29 -16.71 12.52
N LYS A 141 18.23 -17.62 12.69
CA LYS A 141 18.92 -17.87 13.98
C LYS A 141 20.21 -17.08 14.17
N LYS A 142 20.70 -16.33 13.17
CA LYS A 142 21.95 -15.57 13.26
C LYS A 142 21.76 -14.06 13.07
N GLY A 143 21.22 -13.42 14.09
CA GLY A 143 21.00 -11.96 14.12
C GLY A 143 19.65 -11.59 13.48
N VAL A 144 18.81 -10.92 14.27
CA VAL A 144 17.49 -10.49 13.80
C VAL A 144 17.70 -9.30 12.86
N ASP A 145 17.58 -9.53 11.54
CA ASP A 145 17.50 -8.45 10.57
C ASP A 145 16.15 -7.73 10.80
N ILE A 146 16.21 -6.43 11.03
CA ILE A 146 15.02 -5.61 11.17
C ILE A 146 14.61 -5.16 9.78
N TRP A 147 13.48 -5.65 9.32
CA TRP A 147 12.87 -5.26 8.07
C TRP A 147 11.75 -4.25 8.33
N GLU A 148 11.84 -3.09 7.74
CA GLU A 148 10.83 -2.06 7.82
C GLU A 148 10.15 -1.86 6.46
N TYR A 149 8.84 -1.60 6.49
CA TYR A 149 8.08 -1.30 5.29
C TYR A 149 7.89 0.20 5.19
N LYS A 150 8.39 0.78 4.11
CA LYS A 150 8.19 2.20 3.80
C LYS A 150 7.14 2.36 2.72
N GLU A 151 6.15 3.19 2.98
CA GLU A 151 5.17 3.55 1.97
C GLU A 151 5.80 4.51 0.94
N GLU A 152 5.65 4.16 -0.34
CA GLU A 152 6.08 4.95 -1.50
C GLU A 152 4.91 5.18 -2.44
N ASN A 153 3.74 5.50 -1.88
CA ASN A 153 2.52 5.72 -2.64
C ASN A 153 2.69 6.83 -3.67
N LEU A 154 2.11 6.62 -4.84
CA LEU A 154 2.15 7.56 -5.96
C LEU A 154 0.72 8.01 -6.27
N TYR A 155 0.51 9.31 -6.24
CA TYR A 155 -0.76 9.93 -6.57
C TYR A 155 -0.86 10.21 -8.06
N TRP A 156 -2.04 10.01 -8.61
CA TRP A 156 -2.38 10.31 -9.98
C TRP A 156 -3.51 11.32 -9.99
N LEU A 157 -3.19 12.55 -10.41
CA LEU A 157 -4.16 13.61 -10.58
C LEU A 157 -4.65 13.65 -12.02
N VAL A 158 -5.95 13.47 -12.19
CA VAL A 158 -6.63 13.71 -13.47
C VAL A 158 -7.32 15.08 -13.37
N HIS A 159 -6.81 16.06 -14.09
CA HIS A 159 -7.34 17.44 -14.11
C HIS A 159 -7.22 18.03 -15.51
N LYS A 160 -8.30 18.70 -16.00
CA LYS A 160 -8.36 19.30 -17.35
C LYS A 160 -7.95 18.31 -18.44
N ASN A 161 -8.45 17.07 -18.38
CA ASN A 161 -8.15 15.96 -19.30
C ASN A 161 -6.65 15.56 -19.36
N LYS A 162 -5.86 15.94 -18.38
CA LYS A 162 -4.45 15.54 -18.24
C LYS A 162 -4.27 14.66 -17.03
N ILE A 163 -3.50 13.60 -17.19
CA ILE A 163 -3.13 12.69 -16.10
C ILE A 163 -1.68 12.95 -15.74
N LYS A 164 -1.42 13.31 -14.50
CA LYS A 164 -0.07 13.57 -14.00
C LYS A 164 0.15 12.91 -12.65
N LYS A 165 1.41 12.55 -12.37
CA LYS A 165 1.81 11.84 -11.15
C LYS A 165 2.57 12.76 -10.21
N PHE A 166 2.33 12.61 -8.91
CA PHE A 166 3.11 13.27 -7.86
C PHE A 166 3.16 12.39 -6.61
N ASN A 167 4.13 12.63 -5.75
CA ASN A 167 4.29 11.97 -4.45
C ASN A 167 4.76 12.93 -3.35
N ASN A 168 4.99 14.19 -3.69
CA ASN A 168 5.44 15.21 -2.76
C ASN A 168 5.07 16.61 -3.26
N LEU A 169 5.24 17.60 -2.38
CA LEU A 169 4.94 19.00 -2.65
C LEU A 169 5.68 19.55 -3.89
N LYS A 170 6.97 19.22 -4.06
CA LYS A 170 7.77 19.69 -5.20
C LYS A 170 7.23 19.18 -6.53
N SER A 171 6.79 17.94 -6.59
CA SER A 171 6.18 17.36 -7.79
C SER A 171 4.78 17.90 -8.06
N LEU A 172 4.00 18.21 -7.01
CA LEU A 172 2.70 18.85 -7.14
C LEU A 172 2.81 20.28 -7.72
N TYR A 173 3.79 21.09 -7.30
CA TYR A 173 4.03 22.41 -7.89
C TYR A 173 4.32 22.37 -9.39
N LYS A 174 5.00 21.33 -9.88
CA LYS A 174 5.26 21.15 -11.32
C LYS A 174 4.00 20.84 -12.11
N ILE A 175 3.00 20.25 -11.45
CA ILE A 175 1.72 19.87 -12.07
C ILE A 175 0.76 21.04 -12.08
N LEU A 176 0.72 21.82 -11.00
CA LEU A 176 -0.19 22.93 -10.76
C LEU A 176 0.60 24.22 -10.48
N PRO A 177 1.40 24.71 -11.45
CA PRO A 177 2.23 25.90 -11.22
C PRO A 177 1.42 27.15 -10.92
N GLU A 178 0.21 27.25 -11.50
CA GLU A 178 -0.74 28.34 -11.28
C GLU A 178 -1.33 28.38 -9.88
N LYS A 179 -1.34 27.25 -9.18
CA LYS A 179 -1.86 27.08 -7.82
C LYS A 179 -0.78 27.04 -6.74
N LYS A 180 0.48 27.29 -7.10
CA LYS A 180 1.62 27.14 -6.19
C LYS A 180 1.46 27.91 -4.88
N VAL A 181 1.02 29.17 -4.95
CA VAL A 181 0.85 30.03 -3.76
C VAL A 181 -0.26 29.50 -2.85
N GLU A 182 -1.41 29.12 -3.42
CA GLU A 182 -2.54 28.56 -2.66
C GLU A 182 -2.13 27.23 -1.97
N ILE A 183 -1.44 26.36 -2.70
CA ILE A 183 -0.94 25.09 -2.17
C ILE A 183 0.06 25.34 -1.03
N GLU A 184 0.98 26.30 -1.19
CA GLU A 184 1.99 26.61 -0.17
C GLU A 184 1.35 27.17 1.10
N MET A 185 0.38 28.04 0.98
CA MET A 185 -0.38 28.58 2.11
C MET A 185 -1.12 27.46 2.86
N TYR A 186 -1.87 26.61 2.13
CA TYR A 186 -2.60 25.51 2.71
C TYR A 186 -1.70 24.51 3.46
N VAL A 187 -0.57 24.11 2.83
CA VAL A 187 0.39 23.17 3.44
C VAL A 187 1.02 23.75 4.71
N LYS A 188 1.33 25.06 4.74
CA LYS A 188 1.83 25.72 5.95
C LYS A 188 0.82 25.76 7.09
N GLU A 189 -0.44 26.04 6.77
CA GLU A 189 -1.52 26.13 7.75
C GLU A 189 -1.90 24.77 8.32
N HIS A 190 -2.01 23.75 7.46
CA HIS A 190 -2.53 22.43 7.84
C HIS A 190 -1.44 21.36 8.07
N HIS A 191 -0.15 21.71 7.87
CA HIS A 191 0.97 20.77 8.00
C HIS A 191 0.79 19.46 7.22
N THR A 192 0.25 19.56 5.98
CA THR A 192 -0.15 18.43 5.13
C THR A 192 0.95 17.38 4.97
N ASP A 193 0.67 16.15 5.38
CA ASP A 193 1.54 14.99 5.16
C ASP A 193 1.18 14.30 3.83
N PHE A 194 2.14 14.23 2.91
CA PHE A 194 1.98 13.55 1.63
C PHE A 194 1.94 12.02 1.73
N ALA A 195 2.25 11.44 2.89
CA ALA A 195 2.01 10.02 3.15
C ALA A 195 0.52 9.74 3.45
N ASN A 196 -0.21 10.75 3.94
CA ASN A 196 -1.64 10.66 4.24
C ASN A 196 -2.50 11.11 3.05
N HIS A 197 -3.11 10.17 2.36
CA HIS A 197 -3.91 10.47 1.17
C HIS A 197 -5.18 11.30 1.46
N HIS A 198 -5.73 11.25 2.67
CA HIS A 198 -6.88 12.09 3.06
C HIS A 198 -6.47 13.57 3.12
N GLU A 199 -5.32 13.88 3.69
CA GLU A 199 -4.81 15.25 3.75
C GLU A 199 -4.46 15.77 2.35
N VAL A 200 -3.87 14.94 1.49
CA VAL A 200 -3.62 15.27 0.09
C VAL A 200 -4.92 15.53 -0.67
N LEU A 201 -5.97 14.76 -0.41
CA LEU A 201 -7.28 14.98 -1.02
C LEU A 201 -7.90 16.31 -0.57
N GLU A 202 -7.86 16.64 0.72
CA GLU A 202 -8.40 17.91 1.23
C GLU A 202 -7.64 19.12 0.68
N LEU A 203 -6.29 19.03 0.58
CA LEU A 203 -5.45 20.01 -0.11
C LEU A 203 -5.94 20.25 -1.55
N LEU A 204 -6.12 19.18 -2.32
CA LEU A 204 -6.57 19.29 -3.71
C LEU A 204 -7.99 19.85 -3.84
N LYS A 205 -8.90 19.47 -2.95
CA LYS A 205 -10.26 20.02 -2.91
C LYS A 205 -10.26 21.52 -2.61
N SER A 206 -9.37 22.00 -1.76
CA SER A 206 -9.29 23.41 -1.44
C SER A 206 -8.73 24.25 -2.59
N CYS A 207 -7.79 23.68 -3.37
CA CYS A 207 -7.11 24.41 -4.44
C CYS A 207 -7.77 24.27 -5.83
N LEU A 208 -8.58 23.22 -6.07
CA LEU A 208 -9.12 22.88 -7.40
C LEU A 208 -10.65 23.00 -7.53
N ARG A 209 -11.31 23.50 -6.49
CA ARG A 209 -12.73 23.86 -6.53
C ARG A 209 -12.94 25.27 -7.07
#